data_473e47f2218aaa3f1b9c4e1612faf93a
#
_entry.id   473e47f2218aaa3f1b9c4e1612faf93a
#
_cell.length_a   1.000
_cell.length_b   1.000
_cell.length_c   1.000
_cell.angle_alpha   90.00
_cell.angle_beta   90.00
_cell.angle_gamma   90.00
#
_symmetry.space_group_name_H-M   'P 1'
#
loop_
_entity.id
_entity.type
_entity.pdbx_description
1 polymer ?
#
loop_
_entity_poly.entity_id
_entity_poly.type
_entity_poly.pdbx_seq_one_letter_code
_entity_poly.pdbx_strand_id
1 'polypeptide(L)'
;VSAKMILDSEAKLLDLYDWVIQPILSTTGAPVTDPLHDAEALARAPDGSFVVGFEKFHRIWRYPPPPLTDHSLPVPVSIPAEVQNAPSNGGLEGIAIFSDGRLLALTEEFQNPDGSFKGWLTQGERFFELSYLPSEDFRVTDCAALSHGDVIVLERRYVPFGILSVRLKLVRGET
;
A
#
# COMPACT_ATOMS: atom_id res chain seq x y z
N VAL A 1 -14.10 5.31 0.17
CA VAL A 1 -14.69 6.63 -0.14
C VAL A 1 -14.23 7.05 -1.53
N SER A 2 -15.13 7.53 -2.37
CA SER A 2 -14.82 8.21 -3.62
C SER A 2 -15.43 9.61 -3.62
N ALA A 3 -14.77 10.53 -4.30
CA ALA A 3 -15.26 11.90 -4.50
C ALA A 3 -14.70 12.45 -5.82
N LYS A 4 -15.30 13.50 -6.34
CA LYS A 4 -14.74 14.27 -7.44
C LYS A 4 -13.93 15.43 -6.88
N MET A 5 -12.80 15.74 -7.51
CA MET A 5 -11.95 16.86 -7.15
C MET A 5 -12.13 18.02 -8.12
N ILE A 6 -12.18 19.23 -7.60
CA ILE A 6 -12.02 20.46 -8.38
C ILE A 6 -10.60 20.96 -8.12
N LEU A 7 -9.83 21.08 -9.20
CA LEU A 7 -8.47 21.60 -9.17
C LEU A 7 -8.44 22.93 -9.92
N ASP A 8 -7.59 23.87 -9.49
CA ASP A 8 -7.28 25.06 -10.28
C ASP A 8 -6.25 24.76 -11.39
N SER A 9 -5.87 25.78 -12.14
CA SER A 9 -4.89 25.67 -13.23
C SER A 9 -3.48 25.27 -12.79
N GLU A 10 -3.19 25.37 -11.50
CA GLU A 10 -1.90 24.98 -10.88
C GLU A 10 -1.98 23.61 -10.20
N ALA A 11 -3.06 22.85 -10.45
CA ALA A 11 -3.37 21.55 -9.85
C ALA A 11 -3.56 21.59 -8.32
N LYS A 12 -3.88 22.76 -7.76
CA LYS A 12 -4.22 22.91 -6.34
C LYS A 12 -5.67 22.47 -6.11
N LEU A 13 -5.90 21.65 -5.08
CA LEU A 13 -7.24 21.24 -4.70
C LEU A 13 -8.04 22.41 -4.16
N LEU A 14 -9.19 22.68 -4.81
CA LEU A 14 -10.14 23.71 -4.42
C LEU A 14 -11.33 23.13 -3.64
N ASP A 15 -11.84 21.99 -4.07
CA ASP A 15 -13.03 21.38 -3.47
C ASP A 15 -13.12 19.90 -3.77
N LEU A 16 -13.93 19.20 -2.96
CA LEU A 16 -14.31 17.79 -3.13
C LEU A 16 -15.84 17.69 -3.09
N TYR A 17 -16.44 17.04 -4.08
CA TYR A 17 -17.90 16.89 -4.18
C TYR A 17 -18.29 15.49 -4.67
N ASP A 18 -19.59 15.19 -4.69
CA ASP A 18 -20.13 13.88 -5.06
C ASP A 18 -19.52 12.72 -4.25
N TRP A 19 -19.50 12.89 -2.94
CA TRP A 19 -18.98 11.87 -2.04
C TRP A 19 -19.81 10.58 -2.08
N VAL A 20 -19.14 9.45 -2.28
CA VAL A 20 -19.71 8.12 -2.14
C VAL A 20 -18.93 7.34 -1.12
N ILE A 21 -19.58 6.89 -0.07
CA ILE A 21 -19.02 6.01 0.96
C ILE A 21 -19.59 4.62 0.77
N GLN A 22 -18.75 3.65 0.53
CA GLN A 22 -19.13 2.25 0.35
C GLN A 22 -18.29 1.37 1.27
N PRO A 23 -18.84 0.27 1.79
CA PRO A 23 -18.04 -0.70 2.51
C PRO A 23 -17.00 -1.34 1.57
N ILE A 24 -15.87 -1.73 2.12
CA ILE A 24 -14.93 -2.61 1.43
C ILE A 24 -15.58 -4.00 1.38
N LEU A 25 -15.71 -4.57 0.18
CA LEU A 25 -16.29 -5.90 -0.01
C LEU A 25 -15.19 -6.98 0.02
N SER A 26 -15.53 -8.12 0.57
CA SER A 26 -14.74 -9.34 0.48
C SER A 26 -14.88 -10.00 -0.89
N THR A 27 -14.09 -11.03 -1.15
CA THR A 27 -14.19 -11.85 -2.37
C THR A 27 -15.52 -12.57 -2.53
N THR A 28 -16.33 -12.65 -1.47
CA THR A 28 -17.68 -13.23 -1.48
C THR A 28 -18.79 -12.21 -1.60
N GLY A 29 -18.45 -10.91 -1.65
CA GLY A 29 -19.40 -9.81 -1.72
C GLY A 29 -19.94 -9.33 -0.36
N ALA A 30 -19.54 -9.94 0.72
CA ALA A 30 -19.88 -9.47 2.06
C ALA A 30 -19.01 -8.27 2.45
N PRO A 31 -19.53 -7.28 3.18
CA PRO A 31 -18.70 -6.23 3.77
C PRO A 31 -17.59 -6.82 4.64
N VAL A 32 -16.39 -6.26 4.52
CA VAL A 32 -15.26 -6.64 5.39
C VAL A 32 -15.46 -5.97 6.74
N THR A 33 -15.46 -6.80 7.80
CA THR A 33 -15.65 -6.35 9.19
C THR A 33 -14.54 -6.89 10.09
N ASP A 34 -14.51 -6.47 11.36
CA ASP A 34 -13.56 -6.96 12.35
C ASP A 34 -13.49 -8.51 12.39
N PRO A 35 -12.30 -9.09 12.49
CA PRO A 35 -10.96 -8.47 12.53
C PRO A 35 -10.31 -8.32 11.13
N LEU A 36 -11.07 -8.39 10.06
CA LEU A 36 -10.57 -8.48 8.67
C LEU A 36 -10.45 -7.13 7.97
N HIS A 37 -10.93 -6.04 8.56
CA HIS A 37 -11.09 -4.75 7.87
C HIS A 37 -9.85 -3.84 7.90
N ASP A 38 -8.74 -4.29 8.50
CA ASP A 38 -7.54 -3.50 8.72
C ASP A 38 -6.78 -3.26 7.40
N ALA A 39 -7.25 -2.27 6.65
CA ALA A 39 -6.68 -1.87 5.36
C ALA A 39 -5.68 -0.73 5.59
N GLU A 40 -4.39 -0.98 5.34
CA GLU A 40 -3.30 -0.06 5.65
C GLU A 40 -2.61 0.49 4.41
N ALA A 41 -2.65 -0.22 3.29
CA ALA A 41 -2.00 0.21 2.06
C ALA A 41 -2.98 0.30 0.90
N LEU A 42 -2.82 1.34 0.05
CA LEU A 42 -3.64 1.54 -1.15
C LEU A 42 -2.77 2.01 -2.32
N ALA A 43 -2.82 1.29 -3.43
CA ALA A 43 -2.19 1.70 -4.67
C ALA A 43 -3.16 1.63 -5.85
N ARG A 44 -2.96 2.51 -6.84
CA ARG A 44 -3.69 2.47 -8.11
C ARG A 44 -2.80 1.85 -9.19
N ALA A 45 -3.31 0.83 -9.86
CA ALA A 45 -2.63 0.20 -10.98
C ALA A 45 -2.83 0.97 -12.31
N PRO A 46 -1.96 0.76 -13.33
CA PRO A 46 -2.09 1.43 -14.63
C PRO A 46 -3.41 1.19 -15.36
N ASP A 47 -4.05 0.04 -15.14
CA ASP A 47 -5.38 -0.30 -15.69
C ASP A 47 -6.52 0.39 -14.93
N GLY A 48 -6.20 1.21 -13.94
CA GLY A 48 -7.17 1.94 -13.12
C GLY A 48 -7.73 1.16 -11.94
N SER A 49 -7.40 -0.14 -11.79
CA SER A 49 -7.78 -0.94 -10.62
C SER A 49 -7.07 -0.46 -9.36
N PHE A 50 -7.61 -0.82 -8.20
CA PHE A 50 -7.01 -0.52 -6.91
C PHE A 50 -6.48 -1.78 -6.24
N VAL A 51 -5.31 -1.68 -5.64
CA VAL A 51 -4.70 -2.74 -4.84
C VAL A 51 -4.67 -2.28 -3.40
N VAL A 52 -5.23 -3.12 -2.52
CA VAL A 52 -5.36 -2.84 -1.08
C VAL A 52 -4.60 -3.90 -0.30
N GLY A 53 -3.69 -3.46 0.57
CA GLY A 53 -3.01 -4.28 1.56
C GLY A 53 -3.76 -4.26 2.88
N PHE A 54 -3.81 -5.41 3.56
CA PHE A 54 -4.47 -5.57 4.85
C PHE A 54 -3.52 -6.17 5.86
N GLU A 55 -3.61 -5.70 7.08
CA GLU A 55 -2.94 -6.25 8.24
C GLU A 55 -3.77 -7.29 9.01
N LYS A 56 -3.28 -7.75 10.16
CA LYS A 56 -3.79 -8.83 11.02
C LYS A 56 -3.90 -10.17 10.28
N PHE A 57 -4.67 -10.21 9.22
CA PHE A 57 -4.73 -11.30 8.25
C PHE A 57 -4.10 -10.81 6.95
N HIS A 58 -2.78 -10.86 6.90
CA HIS A 58 -1.97 -10.28 5.84
C HIS A 58 -2.38 -10.82 4.48
N ARG A 59 -2.90 -9.92 3.64
CA ARG A 59 -3.37 -10.22 2.29
C ARG A 59 -3.36 -8.98 1.43
N ILE A 60 -3.32 -9.19 0.13
CA ILE A 60 -3.47 -8.13 -0.87
C ILE A 60 -4.66 -8.49 -1.75
N TRP A 61 -5.56 -7.54 -1.96
CA TRP A 61 -6.68 -7.68 -2.86
C TRP A 61 -6.66 -6.59 -3.93
N ARG A 62 -7.04 -6.99 -5.15
CA ARG A 62 -7.20 -6.07 -6.28
C ARG A 62 -8.68 -5.87 -6.56
N TYR A 63 -9.14 -4.64 -6.47
CA TYR A 63 -10.49 -4.20 -6.81
C TYR A 63 -10.52 -3.67 -8.25
N PRO A 64 -11.64 -3.85 -8.99
CA PRO A 64 -11.76 -3.32 -10.35
C PRO A 64 -11.66 -1.78 -10.37
N PRO A 65 -11.41 -1.18 -11.56
CA PRO A 65 -11.43 0.27 -11.69
C PRO A 65 -12.83 0.85 -11.40
N PRO A 66 -12.91 2.14 -10.98
CA PRO A 66 -14.19 2.83 -10.80
C PRO A 66 -15.02 2.90 -12.09
N PRO A 67 -16.36 3.03 -11.97
CA PRO A 67 -17.11 3.22 -10.72
C PRO A 67 -17.26 1.91 -9.93
N LEU A 68 -17.00 1.98 -8.62
CA LEU A 68 -17.23 0.83 -7.75
C LEU A 68 -18.72 0.69 -7.44
N THR A 69 -19.20 -0.54 -7.45
CA THR A 69 -20.57 -0.93 -7.10
C THR A 69 -20.55 -2.04 -6.06
N ASP A 70 -21.71 -2.44 -5.58
CA ASP A 70 -21.89 -3.62 -4.71
C ASP A 70 -21.54 -4.96 -5.39
N HIS A 71 -21.24 -4.95 -6.69
CA HIS A 71 -20.74 -6.08 -7.48
C HIS A 71 -19.25 -5.98 -7.81
N SER A 72 -18.57 -4.95 -7.34
CA SER A 72 -17.13 -4.74 -7.58
C SER A 72 -16.30 -5.60 -6.63
N LEU A 73 -16.32 -6.92 -6.84
CA LEU A 73 -15.63 -7.86 -5.99
C LEU A 73 -14.12 -7.83 -6.24
N PRO A 74 -13.30 -7.95 -5.19
CA PRO A 74 -11.86 -8.03 -5.36
C PRO A 74 -11.42 -9.42 -5.78
N VAL A 75 -10.25 -9.47 -6.41
CA VAL A 75 -9.51 -10.69 -6.71
C VAL A 75 -8.29 -10.74 -5.78
N PRO A 76 -8.03 -11.87 -5.10
CA PRO A 76 -6.81 -12.02 -4.32
C PRO A 76 -5.56 -11.88 -5.19
N VAL A 77 -4.58 -11.14 -4.71
CA VAL A 77 -3.23 -11.11 -5.26
C VAL A 77 -2.40 -12.13 -4.50
N SER A 78 -1.75 -13.06 -5.20
CA SER A 78 -0.81 -13.98 -4.55
C SER A 78 0.30 -13.19 -3.85
N ILE A 79 0.66 -13.62 -2.64
CA ILE A 79 1.76 -13.06 -1.84
C ILE A 79 2.62 -14.20 -1.32
N PRO A 80 3.90 -13.99 -1.01
CA PRO A 80 4.75 -15.00 -0.39
C PRO A 80 4.13 -15.50 0.93
N ALA A 81 4.18 -16.81 1.15
CA ALA A 81 3.59 -17.41 2.36
C ALA A 81 4.21 -16.86 3.65
N GLU A 82 5.47 -16.45 3.60
CA GLU A 82 6.17 -15.89 4.76
C GLU A 82 5.59 -14.54 5.25
N VAL A 83 4.84 -13.81 4.41
CA VAL A 83 4.14 -12.57 4.83
C VAL A 83 3.21 -12.84 6.01
N GLN A 84 2.68 -14.08 6.12
CA GLN A 84 1.85 -14.50 7.25
C GLN A 84 2.61 -14.55 8.59
N ASN A 85 3.94 -14.49 8.56
CA ASN A 85 4.80 -14.44 9.76
C ASN A 85 5.10 -13.01 10.20
N ALA A 86 4.66 -12.00 9.45
CA ALA A 86 4.80 -10.60 9.85
C ALA A 86 4.04 -10.33 11.16
N PRO A 87 4.47 -9.36 11.97
CA PRO A 87 3.70 -8.92 13.15
C PRO A 87 2.27 -8.54 12.74
N SER A 88 1.30 -8.81 13.62
CA SER A 88 -0.11 -8.52 13.34
C SER A 88 -0.39 -7.04 13.07
N ASN A 89 0.35 -6.15 13.71
CA ASN A 89 0.44 -4.71 13.44
C ASN A 89 1.90 -4.43 13.09
N GLY A 90 2.21 -4.08 11.87
CA GLY A 90 3.58 -3.90 11.37
C GLY A 90 3.89 -4.79 10.17
N GLY A 91 2.83 -5.23 9.46
CA GLY A 91 2.87 -6.00 8.23
C GLY A 91 2.97 -5.12 7.00
N LEU A 92 2.02 -5.28 6.09
CA LEU A 92 2.00 -4.60 4.78
C LEU A 92 1.52 -3.14 4.91
N GLU A 93 2.44 -2.20 5.03
CA GLU A 93 2.14 -0.77 5.14
C GLU A 93 2.34 0.00 3.83
N GLY A 94 3.31 -0.38 3.01
CA GLY A 94 3.57 0.27 1.74
C GLY A 94 3.29 -0.64 0.56
N ILE A 95 2.38 -0.22 -0.35
CA ILE A 95 2.18 -0.88 -1.64
C ILE A 95 2.30 0.15 -2.76
N ALA A 96 3.17 -0.13 -3.73
CA ALA A 96 3.29 0.67 -4.94
C ALA A 96 3.14 -0.20 -6.18
N ILE A 97 2.50 0.34 -7.23
CA ILE A 97 2.41 -0.31 -8.54
C ILE A 97 3.18 0.54 -9.54
N PHE A 98 4.16 -0.07 -10.20
CA PHE A 98 4.93 0.57 -11.26
C PHE A 98 4.11 0.66 -12.56
N SER A 99 4.56 1.51 -13.48
CA SER A 99 3.92 1.71 -14.79
C SER A 99 3.90 0.45 -15.66
N ASP A 100 4.81 -0.49 -15.41
CA ASP A 100 4.87 -1.81 -16.06
C ASP A 100 4.02 -2.88 -15.37
N GLY A 101 3.31 -2.52 -14.30
CA GLY A 101 2.41 -3.38 -13.54
C GLY A 101 3.08 -4.18 -12.42
N ARG A 102 4.40 -4.08 -12.24
CA ARG A 102 5.06 -4.69 -11.08
C ARG A 102 4.52 -4.09 -9.78
N LEU A 103 4.35 -4.94 -8.77
CA LEU A 103 3.94 -4.56 -7.43
C LEU A 103 5.15 -4.61 -6.49
N LEU A 104 5.35 -3.51 -5.76
CA LEU A 104 6.23 -3.45 -4.60
C LEU A 104 5.38 -3.50 -3.35
N ALA A 105 5.75 -4.35 -2.39
CA ALA A 105 5.15 -4.40 -1.06
C ALA A 105 6.26 -4.26 -0.01
N LEU A 106 6.08 -3.34 0.93
CA LEU A 106 7.01 -3.09 2.04
C LEU A 106 6.29 -3.33 3.36
N THR A 107 7.03 -3.85 4.35
CA THR A 107 6.50 -4.03 5.71
C THR A 107 7.00 -2.94 6.65
N GLU A 108 6.21 -2.65 7.70
CA GLU A 108 6.58 -1.70 8.74
C GLU A 108 7.57 -2.29 9.76
N GLU A 109 7.33 -3.52 10.23
CA GLU A 109 8.08 -4.12 11.33
C GLU A 109 8.59 -5.54 11.08
N PHE A 110 8.35 -6.14 9.91
CA PHE A 110 8.87 -7.47 9.61
C PHE A 110 10.33 -7.39 9.20
N GLN A 111 11.23 -7.63 10.16
CA GLN A 111 12.66 -7.41 10.00
C GLN A 111 13.42 -8.67 9.62
N ASN A 112 14.51 -8.44 8.89
CA ASN A 112 15.61 -9.36 8.73
C ASN A 112 16.54 -9.28 9.96
N PRO A 113 17.46 -10.28 10.14
CA PRO A 113 18.42 -10.28 11.25
C PRO A 113 19.36 -9.06 11.28
N ASP A 114 19.54 -8.39 10.14
CA ASP A 114 20.38 -7.18 10.01
C ASP A 114 19.63 -5.88 10.34
N GLY A 115 18.35 -5.97 10.71
CA GLY A 115 17.49 -4.83 11.04
C GLY A 115 16.83 -4.15 9.84
N SER A 116 17.09 -4.60 8.60
CA SER A 116 16.33 -4.16 7.43
C SER A 116 14.90 -4.72 7.46
N PHE A 117 13.95 -4.03 6.85
CA PHE A 117 12.58 -4.51 6.73
C PHE A 117 12.41 -5.36 5.47
N LYS A 118 11.64 -6.44 5.60
CA LYS A 118 11.29 -7.27 4.46
C LYS A 118 10.35 -6.54 3.51
N GLY A 119 10.58 -6.78 2.24
CA GLY A 119 9.68 -6.35 1.17
C GLY A 119 9.75 -7.32 0.01
N TRP A 120 8.86 -7.15 -0.95
CA TRP A 120 8.78 -8.01 -2.13
C TRP A 120 8.45 -7.19 -3.36
N LEU A 121 9.10 -7.53 -4.46
CA LEU A 121 8.83 -6.99 -5.79
C LEU A 121 8.34 -8.11 -6.69
N THR A 122 7.24 -7.88 -7.41
CA THR A 122 6.79 -8.84 -8.43
C THR A 122 7.56 -8.70 -9.73
N GLN A 123 7.82 -9.85 -10.38
CA GLN A 123 8.23 -9.92 -11.78
C GLN A 123 7.46 -11.06 -12.45
N GLY A 124 6.46 -10.71 -13.25
CA GLY A 124 5.45 -11.67 -13.70
C GLY A 124 4.67 -12.23 -12.50
N GLU A 125 4.59 -13.55 -12.40
CA GLU A 125 3.91 -14.25 -11.28
C GLU A 125 4.83 -14.53 -10.08
N ARG A 126 6.10 -14.12 -10.13
CA ARG A 126 7.08 -14.37 -9.07
C ARG A 126 7.24 -13.16 -8.17
N PHE A 127 7.52 -13.43 -6.90
CA PHE A 127 7.96 -12.45 -5.93
C PHE A 127 9.46 -12.61 -5.69
N PHE A 128 10.16 -11.50 -5.68
CA PHE A 128 11.56 -11.41 -5.27
C PHE A 128 11.60 -10.67 -3.94
N GLU A 129 12.16 -11.31 -2.92
CA GLU A 129 12.39 -10.67 -1.63
C GLU A 129 13.42 -9.56 -1.80
N LEU A 130 13.18 -8.47 -1.12
CA LEU A 130 14.10 -7.34 -0.99
C LEU A 130 14.20 -6.90 0.47
N SER A 131 15.30 -6.25 0.78
CA SER A 131 15.55 -5.67 2.10
C SER A 131 15.48 -4.16 1.99
N TYR A 132 14.56 -3.56 2.74
CA TYR A 132 14.45 -2.12 2.84
C TYR A 132 15.19 -1.64 4.10
N LEU A 133 16.22 -0.81 3.93
CA LEU A 133 16.94 -0.23 5.04
C LEU A 133 16.26 1.10 5.44
N PRO A 134 15.59 1.15 6.59
CA PRO A 134 14.95 2.38 7.06
C PRO A 134 15.99 3.42 7.46
N SER A 135 15.56 4.65 7.62
CA SER A 135 16.41 5.72 8.14
C SER A 135 16.35 5.71 9.68
N GLU A 136 17.43 5.30 10.33
CA GLU A 136 17.50 5.23 11.81
C GLU A 136 16.31 4.44 12.40
N ASP A 137 15.57 5.05 13.36
CA ASP A 137 14.40 4.45 14.03
C ASP A 137 13.08 4.75 13.30
N PHE A 138 13.14 5.06 12.00
CA PHE A 138 11.94 5.28 11.19
C PHE A 138 11.37 3.95 10.70
N ARG A 139 10.06 3.94 10.44
CA ARG A 139 9.31 2.82 9.89
C ARG A 139 8.61 3.22 8.61
N VAL A 140 8.45 2.28 7.72
CA VAL A 140 7.64 2.46 6.51
C VAL A 140 6.18 2.69 6.92
N THR A 141 5.54 3.66 6.30
CA THR A 141 4.11 3.98 6.50
C THR A 141 3.36 3.96 5.18
N ASP A 142 4.04 4.27 4.07
CA ASP A 142 3.46 4.22 2.72
C ASP A 142 4.57 4.25 1.67
N CYS A 143 4.25 3.92 0.42
CA CYS A 143 5.15 4.14 -0.71
C CYS A 143 4.40 4.41 -2.01
N ALA A 144 5.06 5.10 -2.92
CA ALA A 144 4.53 5.38 -4.25
C ALA A 144 5.60 5.23 -5.33
N ALA A 145 5.28 4.52 -6.41
CA ALA A 145 6.14 4.40 -7.57
C ALA A 145 6.06 5.66 -8.44
N LEU A 146 7.20 6.12 -8.93
CA LEU A 146 7.31 7.21 -9.88
C LEU A 146 7.37 6.67 -11.31
N SER A 147 7.03 7.54 -12.28
CA SER A 147 6.92 7.16 -13.70
C SER A 147 8.21 6.61 -14.33
N HIS A 148 9.37 6.92 -13.74
CA HIS A 148 10.70 6.50 -14.21
C HIS A 148 11.31 5.34 -13.41
N GLY A 149 10.51 4.69 -12.56
CA GLY A 149 10.93 3.48 -11.85
C GLY A 149 11.50 3.71 -10.45
N ASP A 150 11.65 4.95 -10.02
CA ASP A 150 12.01 5.28 -8.63
C ASP A 150 10.79 5.08 -7.71
N VAL A 151 11.05 5.03 -6.41
CA VAL A 151 10.01 4.92 -5.38
C VAL A 151 10.20 6.00 -4.32
N ILE A 152 9.13 6.69 -3.97
CA ILE A 152 9.09 7.52 -2.76
C ILE A 152 8.52 6.66 -1.64
N VAL A 153 9.24 6.58 -0.52
CA VAL A 153 8.80 5.91 0.70
C VAL A 153 8.52 6.96 1.76
N LEU A 154 7.34 6.90 2.34
CA LEU A 154 6.97 7.69 3.51
C LEU A 154 7.41 6.90 4.74
N GLU A 155 8.28 7.50 5.54
CA GLU A 155 8.76 6.94 6.81
C GLU A 155 8.24 7.77 7.98
N ARG A 156 7.87 7.12 9.06
CA ARG A 156 7.38 7.72 10.30
C ARG A 156 8.22 7.25 11.48
N ARG A 157 8.52 8.15 12.42
CA ARG A 157 9.08 7.83 13.72
C ARG A 157 8.21 8.44 14.81
N TYR A 158 7.79 7.62 15.76
CA TYR A 158 7.07 8.06 16.94
C TYR A 158 7.93 7.82 18.19
N VAL A 159 8.15 8.87 18.96
CA VAL A 159 8.83 8.78 20.26
C VAL A 159 7.79 9.07 21.34
N PRO A 160 7.55 8.12 22.28
CA PRO A 160 6.61 8.33 23.38
C PRO A 160 6.92 9.64 24.13
N PHE A 161 5.89 10.43 24.38
CA PHE A 161 5.98 11.79 24.99
C PHE A 161 6.78 12.81 24.15
N GLY A 162 7.04 12.50 22.88
CA GLY A 162 7.86 13.30 21.98
C GLY A 162 7.17 13.70 20.70
N ILE A 163 7.96 14.02 19.72
CA ILE A 163 7.53 14.55 18.42
C ILE A 163 7.30 13.39 17.45
N LEU A 164 6.17 13.41 16.77
CA LEU A 164 5.98 12.64 15.56
C LEU A 164 6.86 13.24 14.46
N SER A 165 7.76 12.43 13.90
CA SER A 165 8.61 12.81 12.78
C SER A 165 8.21 12.02 11.53
N VAL A 166 8.17 12.71 10.41
CA VAL A 166 7.84 12.14 9.11
C VAL A 166 8.95 12.48 8.12
N ARG A 167 9.29 11.55 7.24
CA ARG A 167 10.33 11.71 6.22
C ARG A 167 9.86 11.13 4.90
N LEU A 168 10.20 11.78 3.81
CA LEU A 168 10.12 11.21 2.46
C LEU A 168 11.51 10.79 2.02
N LYS A 169 11.65 9.54 1.62
CA LYS A 169 12.89 8.94 1.13
C LYS A 169 12.73 8.54 -0.33
N LEU A 170 13.59 9.07 -1.19
CA LEU A 170 13.66 8.65 -2.58
C LEU A 170 14.57 7.43 -2.70
N VAL A 171 14.01 6.32 -3.16
CA VAL A 171 14.74 5.10 -3.53
C VAL A 171 14.82 5.06 -5.05
N ARG A 172 16.03 5.06 -5.59
CA ARG A 172 16.25 5.04 -7.03
C ARG A 172 16.19 3.61 -7.54
N GLY A 173 15.40 3.41 -8.61
CA GLY A 173 15.44 2.19 -9.40
C GLY A 173 16.68 2.22 -10.30
N GLU A 174 17.49 1.17 -10.28
CA GLU A 174 18.49 0.99 -11.32
C GLU A 174 17.80 0.51 -12.60
N THR A 175 18.04 1.21 -13.70
CA THR A 175 17.58 0.86 -15.07
C THR A 175 18.53 -0.12 -15.74
#